data_0befb3d10950b721266a60908cbf654d
#
_entry.id   0befb3d10950b721266a60908cbf654d
#
_cell.length_a   1.000
_cell.length_b   1.000
_cell.length_c   1.000
_cell.angle_alpha   90.00
_cell.angle_beta   90.00
_cell.angle_gamma   90.00
#
_symmetry.space_group_name_H-M   'P 1'
#
loop_
_entity.id
_entity.type
_entity.pdbx_description
1 polymer ?
#
loop_
_entity_poly.entity_id
_entity_poly.type
_entity_poly.pdbx_seq_one_letter_code
_entity_poly.pdbx_strand_id
1 'polypeptide(L)'
;MIRTIFHILFAFFMVVFPLHGYSKVDLGEGQLTIDQSLQRLAKRLLQNKQGSIVAIEPATGRVLALVSNDKLDDGVNRAISTSYSPGSTFKVAQALFMLSEGAIDTKKTYACQRGFSFNGIRIGCHPHRSPLSMIQAIGQSCNAFFCKSFQDTIDNRQLYATPSRAINRWADYMHSMGLGVPLSIDLENEDRGLIPDSAYLQNLHRKWNGTTIMWVGMG
;
A
#
# COMPACT_ATOMS: atom_id res chain seq x y z
N MET A 1 24.06 -20.27 -49.37
CA MET A 1 24.45 -19.90 -47.98
C MET A 1 23.27 -19.15 -47.38
N ILE A 2 22.33 -19.91 -46.82
CA ILE A 2 21.02 -19.44 -46.35
C ILE A 2 21.14 -19.25 -44.82
N ARG A 3 21.05 -18.01 -44.36
CA ARG A 3 20.97 -17.67 -42.92
C ARG A 3 19.52 -17.81 -42.49
N THR A 4 19.26 -18.87 -41.72
CA THR A 4 17.99 -19.10 -41.05
C THR A 4 17.90 -18.20 -39.81
N ILE A 5 17.03 -17.24 -39.83
CA ILE A 5 16.71 -16.38 -38.67
C ILE A 5 15.69 -17.15 -37.83
N PHE A 6 16.11 -17.60 -36.65
CA PHE A 6 15.21 -18.14 -35.64
C PHE A 6 14.48 -16.99 -34.97
N HIS A 7 13.21 -16.83 -35.30
CA HIS A 7 12.30 -16.01 -34.52
C HIS A 7 11.78 -16.86 -33.35
N ILE A 8 12.32 -16.57 -32.16
CA ILE A 8 11.75 -17.09 -30.93
C ILE A 8 10.50 -16.26 -30.64
N LEU A 9 9.36 -16.82 -30.95
CA LEU A 9 8.06 -16.30 -30.55
C LEU A 9 7.90 -16.58 -29.04
N PHE A 10 8.14 -15.59 -28.20
CA PHE A 10 7.78 -15.67 -26.78
C PHE A 10 6.26 -15.51 -26.68
N ALA A 11 5.57 -16.65 -26.71
CA ALA A 11 4.15 -16.69 -26.37
C ALA A 11 4.03 -16.40 -24.88
N PHE A 12 3.66 -15.16 -24.56
CA PHE A 12 3.26 -14.75 -23.20
C PHE A 12 1.93 -15.47 -22.93
N PHE A 13 2.00 -16.61 -22.25
CA PHE A 13 0.82 -17.28 -21.72
C PHE A 13 0.31 -16.41 -20.56
N MET A 14 -0.56 -15.45 -20.89
CA MET A 14 -1.42 -14.83 -19.90
C MET A 14 -2.33 -15.95 -19.39
N VAL A 15 -1.98 -16.54 -18.25
CA VAL A 15 -2.94 -17.33 -17.49
C VAL A 15 -3.93 -16.32 -16.94
N VAL A 16 -4.94 -16.03 -17.76
CA VAL A 16 -6.17 -15.43 -17.27
C VAL A 16 -6.77 -16.52 -16.39
N PHE A 17 -6.47 -16.45 -15.09
CA PHE A 17 -7.33 -17.11 -14.12
C PHE A 17 -8.72 -16.55 -14.42
N PRO A 18 -9.72 -17.38 -14.80
CA PRO A 18 -11.06 -16.88 -14.84
C PRO A 18 -11.29 -16.32 -13.43
N LEU A 19 -11.48 -15.03 -13.34
CA LEU A 19 -12.18 -14.44 -12.21
C LEU A 19 -13.52 -15.18 -12.23
N HIS A 20 -13.55 -16.32 -11.51
CA HIS A 20 -14.82 -16.95 -11.18
C HIS A 20 -15.59 -15.83 -10.55
N GLY A 21 -16.60 -15.37 -11.30
CA GLY A 21 -17.43 -14.29 -10.84
C GLY A 21 -17.79 -14.61 -9.41
N TYR A 22 -17.34 -13.78 -8.49
CA TYR A 22 -17.86 -13.82 -7.13
C TYR A 22 -19.35 -13.69 -7.32
N SER A 23 -20.05 -14.81 -7.23
CA SER A 23 -21.49 -14.78 -7.16
C SER A 23 -21.78 -13.85 -6.00
N LYS A 24 -22.42 -12.70 -6.29
CA LYS A 24 -23.01 -11.90 -5.22
C LYS A 24 -23.79 -12.91 -4.42
N VAL A 25 -23.33 -13.19 -3.21
CA VAL A 25 -24.12 -13.97 -2.27
C VAL A 25 -25.36 -13.11 -2.06
N ASP A 26 -26.46 -13.53 -2.64
CA ASP A 26 -27.74 -12.87 -2.45
C ASP A 26 -28.11 -13.08 -0.97
N LEU A 27 -27.80 -12.08 -0.18
CA LEU A 27 -28.06 -12.08 1.26
C LEU A 27 -29.53 -11.76 1.58
N GLY A 28 -30.38 -11.67 0.55
CA GLY A 28 -31.74 -11.17 0.70
C GLY A 28 -31.78 -9.69 1.08
N GLU A 29 -32.82 -8.99 0.71
CA GLU A 29 -32.98 -7.57 1.04
C GLU A 29 -32.86 -7.38 2.58
N GLY A 30 -31.86 -6.59 2.99
CA GLY A 30 -31.68 -6.15 4.38
C GLY A 30 -30.82 -7.03 5.31
N GLN A 31 -30.19 -8.10 4.82
CA GLN A 31 -29.31 -8.90 5.67
C GLN A 31 -27.88 -8.31 5.73
N LEU A 32 -27.47 -7.83 6.91
CA LEU A 32 -26.11 -7.34 7.14
C LEU A 32 -25.10 -8.50 7.17
N THR A 33 -23.88 -8.23 6.67
CA THR A 33 -22.75 -9.18 6.74
C THR A 33 -22.06 -9.22 8.11
N ILE A 34 -22.47 -8.35 9.03
CA ILE A 34 -21.83 -8.12 10.33
C ILE A 34 -21.95 -9.35 11.23
N ASP A 35 -20.81 -9.87 11.71
CA ASP A 35 -20.74 -10.82 12.80
C ASP A 35 -20.93 -10.09 14.14
N GLN A 36 -22.02 -10.43 14.84
CA GLN A 36 -22.38 -9.74 16.08
C GLN A 36 -21.33 -9.94 17.20
N SER A 37 -20.60 -11.03 17.21
CA SER A 37 -19.57 -11.31 18.21
C SER A 37 -18.33 -10.45 17.97
N LEU A 38 -17.87 -10.37 16.71
CA LEU A 38 -16.78 -9.49 16.31
C LEU A 38 -17.13 -8.01 16.50
N GLN A 39 -18.35 -7.62 16.14
CA GLN A 39 -18.82 -6.25 16.33
C GLN A 39 -18.81 -5.85 17.81
N ARG A 40 -19.31 -6.71 18.70
CA ARG A 40 -19.27 -6.46 20.16
C ARG A 40 -17.83 -6.41 20.69
N LEU A 41 -16.95 -7.29 20.19
CA LEU A 41 -15.54 -7.27 20.56
C LEU A 41 -14.89 -5.95 20.14
N ALA A 42 -15.06 -5.54 18.88
CA ALA A 42 -14.53 -4.29 18.36
C ALA A 42 -15.00 -3.06 19.17
N LYS A 43 -16.29 -2.99 19.52
CA LYS A 43 -16.83 -1.94 20.40
C LYS A 43 -16.13 -1.92 21.76
N ARG A 44 -15.96 -3.09 22.42
CA ARG A 44 -15.25 -3.17 23.71
C ARG A 44 -13.79 -2.72 23.60
N LEU A 45 -13.09 -3.11 22.53
CA LEU A 45 -11.68 -2.73 22.33
C LEU A 45 -11.51 -1.23 22.15
N LEU A 46 -12.50 -0.54 21.58
CA LEU A 46 -12.48 0.90 21.35
C LEU A 46 -13.10 1.73 22.49
N GLN A 47 -13.71 1.14 23.48
CA GLN A 47 -14.54 1.81 24.50
C GLN A 47 -13.90 3.07 25.11
N ASN A 48 -12.56 3.06 25.35
CA ASN A 48 -11.82 4.18 25.93
C ASN A 48 -10.73 4.72 24.97
N LYS A 49 -10.87 4.51 23.68
CA LYS A 49 -9.88 4.87 22.66
C LYS A 49 -10.59 5.60 21.52
N GLN A 50 -9.83 6.47 20.83
CA GLN A 50 -10.24 7.01 19.55
C GLN A 50 -9.69 6.15 18.42
N GLY A 51 -10.52 5.90 17.41
CA GLY A 51 -10.13 5.15 16.24
C GLY A 51 -11.27 4.32 15.65
N SER A 52 -10.91 3.50 14.69
CA SER A 52 -11.85 2.65 13.97
C SER A 52 -11.33 1.22 13.90
N ILE A 53 -12.23 0.26 13.86
CA ILE A 53 -11.93 -1.13 13.59
C ILE A 53 -12.84 -1.61 12.46
N VAL A 54 -12.21 -2.11 11.39
CA VAL A 54 -12.89 -2.76 10.27
C VAL A 54 -12.33 -4.18 10.16
N ALA A 55 -13.21 -5.17 10.14
CA ALA A 55 -12.83 -6.56 9.88
C ALA A 55 -13.48 -7.01 8.57
N ILE A 56 -12.67 -7.49 7.65
CA ILE A 56 -13.10 -7.94 6.31
C ILE A 56 -12.68 -9.39 6.14
N GLU A 57 -13.59 -10.19 5.61
CA GLU A 57 -13.29 -11.56 5.18
C GLU A 57 -12.58 -11.53 3.82
N PRO A 58 -11.29 -11.94 3.73
CA PRO A 58 -10.52 -11.74 2.50
C PRO A 58 -11.07 -12.52 1.29
N ALA A 59 -11.71 -13.66 1.54
CA ALA A 59 -12.21 -14.53 0.48
C ALA A 59 -13.44 -13.95 -0.24
N THR A 60 -14.24 -13.14 0.43
CA THR A 60 -15.54 -12.67 -0.08
C THR A 60 -15.64 -11.14 -0.13
N GLY A 61 -14.77 -10.42 0.57
CA GLY A 61 -14.87 -8.97 0.75
C GLY A 61 -15.95 -8.55 1.76
N ARG A 62 -16.62 -9.50 2.43
CA ARG A 62 -17.69 -9.18 3.39
C ARG A 62 -17.13 -8.45 4.60
N VAL A 63 -17.78 -7.36 4.99
CA VAL A 63 -17.46 -6.63 6.21
C VAL A 63 -18.11 -7.33 7.39
N LEU A 64 -17.28 -7.89 8.29
CA LEU A 64 -17.72 -8.65 9.46
C LEU A 64 -17.83 -7.77 10.72
N ALA A 65 -17.07 -6.69 10.79
CA ALA A 65 -17.21 -5.68 11.83
C ALA A 65 -16.85 -4.30 11.28
N LEU A 66 -17.58 -3.28 11.70
CA LEU A 66 -17.35 -1.88 11.33
C LEU A 66 -17.69 -1.02 12.57
N VAL A 67 -16.67 -0.49 13.22
CA VAL A 67 -16.82 0.34 14.42
C VAL A 67 -15.96 1.58 14.31
N SER A 68 -16.55 2.72 14.54
CA SER A 68 -15.87 3.98 14.75
C SER A 68 -16.16 4.48 16.16
N ASN A 69 -15.15 4.94 16.88
CA ASN A 69 -15.29 5.58 18.17
C ASN A 69 -14.38 6.80 18.23
N ASP A 70 -14.98 7.96 18.31
CA ASP A 70 -14.30 9.21 18.55
C ASP A 70 -15.06 10.04 19.59
N LYS A 71 -14.47 11.15 20.01
CA LYS A 71 -15.09 12.02 21.00
C LYS A 71 -16.05 13.03 20.38
N LEU A 72 -16.17 13.04 19.05
CA LEU A 72 -17.05 13.94 18.32
C LEU A 72 -18.34 13.16 18.04
N ASP A 73 -19.42 13.56 18.68
CA ASP A 73 -20.75 13.02 18.41
C ASP A 73 -21.39 13.78 17.23
N ASP A 74 -20.73 13.70 16.08
CA ASP A 74 -21.11 14.40 14.85
C ASP A 74 -21.78 13.48 13.81
N GLY A 75 -22.02 12.23 14.17
CA GLY A 75 -22.62 11.23 13.29
C GLY A 75 -21.73 10.73 12.16
N VAL A 76 -20.46 11.13 12.11
CA VAL A 76 -19.54 10.74 11.04
C VAL A 76 -18.98 9.33 11.30
N ASN A 77 -19.16 8.42 10.35
CA ASN A 77 -18.54 7.09 10.42
C ASN A 77 -17.09 7.14 9.91
N ARG A 78 -16.16 7.50 10.80
CA ARG A 78 -14.73 7.65 10.46
C ARG A 78 -14.04 6.36 10.04
N ALA A 79 -14.68 5.21 10.21
CA ALA A 79 -14.17 3.94 9.70
C ALA A 79 -14.12 3.90 8.16
N ILE A 80 -14.96 4.71 7.49
CA ILE A 80 -15.11 4.73 6.03
C ILE A 80 -14.91 6.12 5.42
N SER A 81 -15.12 7.19 6.20
CA SER A 81 -15.14 8.56 5.67
C SER A 81 -13.90 9.38 6.05
N THR A 82 -12.85 8.74 6.57
CA THR A 82 -11.64 9.47 7.01
C THR A 82 -10.39 8.71 6.63
N SER A 83 -9.46 9.41 5.98
CA SER A 83 -8.14 8.86 5.66
C SER A 83 -7.19 8.96 6.85
N TYR A 84 -6.40 7.91 7.06
CA TYR A 84 -5.36 7.84 8.08
C TYR A 84 -4.03 7.47 7.43
N SER A 85 -2.93 7.99 7.98
CA SER A 85 -1.60 7.53 7.58
C SER A 85 -1.43 6.05 7.94
N PRO A 86 -1.11 5.18 6.98
CA PRO A 86 -1.01 3.74 7.23
C PRO A 86 0.24 3.37 8.05
N GLY A 87 1.24 4.26 8.10
CA GLY A 87 2.50 3.99 8.77
C GLY A 87 3.20 2.74 8.25
N SER A 88 3.89 2.03 9.12
CA SER A 88 4.71 0.87 8.73
C SER A 88 3.95 -0.35 8.18
N THR A 89 2.65 -0.41 8.31
CA THR A 89 1.85 -1.47 7.66
C THR A 89 1.93 -1.36 6.13
N PHE A 90 2.10 -0.16 5.61
CA PHE A 90 2.25 0.11 4.19
C PHE A 90 3.52 -0.49 3.56
N LYS A 91 4.54 -0.78 4.36
CA LYS A 91 5.80 -1.38 3.89
C LYS A 91 5.61 -2.72 3.17
N VAL A 92 4.56 -3.46 3.49
CA VAL A 92 4.23 -4.70 2.78
C VAL A 92 3.82 -4.41 1.33
N ALA A 93 2.95 -3.43 1.11
CA ALA A 93 2.56 -2.98 -0.24
C ALA A 93 3.77 -2.43 -1.01
N GLN A 94 4.64 -1.67 -0.35
CA GLN A 94 5.89 -1.18 -0.94
C GLN A 94 6.82 -2.32 -1.38
N ALA A 95 6.98 -3.33 -0.53
CA ALA A 95 7.79 -4.50 -0.86
C ALA A 95 7.25 -5.24 -2.08
N LEU A 96 5.94 -5.45 -2.16
CA LEU A 96 5.27 -6.07 -3.30
C LEU A 96 5.51 -5.28 -4.59
N PHE A 97 5.36 -3.97 -4.56
CA PHE A 97 5.66 -3.12 -5.70
C PHE A 97 7.11 -3.28 -6.18
N MET A 98 8.07 -3.11 -5.29
CA MET A 98 9.50 -3.17 -5.64
C MET A 98 9.91 -4.53 -6.20
N LEU A 99 9.33 -5.61 -5.69
CA LEU A 99 9.56 -6.97 -6.19
C LEU A 99 8.90 -7.18 -7.57
N SER A 100 7.66 -6.71 -7.75
CA SER A 100 6.91 -6.86 -9.01
C SER A 100 7.55 -6.10 -10.17
N GLU A 101 8.15 -4.95 -9.89
CA GLU A 101 8.89 -4.19 -10.90
C GLU A 101 10.32 -4.74 -11.16
N GLY A 102 10.74 -5.76 -10.41
CA GLY A 102 12.12 -6.29 -10.50
C GLY A 102 13.19 -5.28 -10.08
N ALA A 103 12.80 -4.22 -9.38
CA ALA A 103 13.71 -3.17 -8.95
C ALA A 103 14.65 -3.66 -7.84
N ILE A 104 14.18 -4.58 -7.03
CA ILE A 104 14.92 -5.19 -5.93
C ILE A 104 14.59 -6.68 -5.88
N ASP A 105 15.57 -7.51 -5.60
CA ASP A 105 15.38 -8.91 -5.27
C ASP A 105 15.36 -9.15 -3.75
N THR A 106 14.92 -10.32 -3.33
CA THR A 106 14.81 -10.68 -1.92
C THR A 106 16.17 -10.87 -1.22
N LYS A 107 17.26 -10.99 -1.97
CA LYS A 107 18.63 -11.21 -1.46
C LYS A 107 19.36 -9.90 -1.24
N LYS A 108 18.96 -8.81 -1.94
CA LYS A 108 19.58 -7.51 -1.78
C LYS A 108 19.43 -7.02 -0.35
N THR A 109 20.53 -6.51 0.20
CA THR A 109 20.56 -6.00 1.58
C THR A 109 20.88 -4.52 1.60
N TYR A 110 20.36 -3.83 2.63
CA TYR A 110 20.68 -2.44 2.91
C TYR A 110 21.12 -2.27 4.36
N ALA A 111 22.16 -1.44 4.54
CA ALA A 111 22.62 -1.07 5.86
C ALA A 111 21.67 -0.07 6.52
N CYS A 112 21.52 -0.20 7.84
CA CYS A 112 20.81 0.75 8.67
C CYS A 112 21.73 1.26 9.78
N GLN A 113 22.04 2.55 9.77
CA GLN A 113 22.79 3.24 10.81
C GLN A 113 21.84 4.02 11.73
N ARG A 114 20.87 3.30 12.32
CA ARG A 114 19.76 3.87 13.11
C ARG A 114 18.94 4.92 12.37
N GLY A 115 18.80 4.76 11.05
CA GLY A 115 18.04 5.66 10.21
C GLY A 115 18.64 5.82 8.82
N PHE A 116 18.02 6.69 8.06
CA PHE A 116 18.43 7.08 6.72
C PHE A 116 18.55 8.60 6.64
N SER A 117 19.61 9.09 6.01
CA SER A 117 19.82 10.52 5.82
C SER A 117 19.97 10.82 4.33
N PHE A 118 19.30 11.86 3.87
CA PHE A 118 19.37 12.33 2.51
C PHE A 118 19.08 13.83 2.44
N ASN A 119 19.94 14.59 1.78
CA ASN A 119 19.79 16.05 1.61
C ASN A 119 19.53 16.81 2.94
N GLY A 120 20.23 16.45 3.99
CA GLY A 120 20.12 17.11 5.30
C GLY A 120 18.91 16.68 6.15
N ILE A 121 18.01 15.84 5.60
CA ILE A 121 16.90 15.27 6.35
C ILE A 121 17.28 13.88 6.85
N ARG A 122 16.99 13.62 8.12
CA ARG A 122 17.21 12.32 8.75
C ARG A 122 15.89 11.70 9.18
N ILE A 123 15.66 10.47 8.74
CA ILE A 123 14.57 9.61 9.20
C ILE A 123 15.16 8.59 10.16
N GLY A 124 14.72 8.62 11.42
CA GLY A 124 15.19 7.72 12.45
C GLY A 124 14.72 6.27 12.26
N CYS A 125 15.46 5.33 12.84
CA CYS A 125 15.07 3.93 12.95
C CYS A 125 15.47 3.39 14.34
N HIS A 126 14.68 2.47 14.87
CA HIS A 126 15.01 1.82 16.13
C HIS A 126 16.23 0.88 15.99
N PRO A 127 16.89 0.48 17.09
CA PRO A 127 18.02 -0.44 17.04
C PRO A 127 17.61 -1.83 16.58
N HIS A 128 18.37 -2.39 15.63
CA HIS A 128 18.24 -3.77 15.15
C HIS A 128 19.54 -4.20 14.44
N ARG A 129 19.63 -5.45 14.03
CA ARG A 129 20.75 -5.96 13.21
C ARG A 129 20.83 -5.21 11.89
N SER A 130 22.04 -5.11 11.33
CA SER A 130 22.30 -4.51 10.02
C SER A 130 23.49 -5.21 9.37
N PRO A 131 23.51 -5.41 8.03
CA PRO A 131 22.45 -5.06 7.07
C PRO A 131 21.23 -5.99 7.14
N LEU A 132 20.12 -5.62 6.49
CA LEU A 132 18.91 -6.42 6.40
C LEU A 132 18.54 -6.70 4.95
N SER A 133 18.03 -7.92 4.70
CA SER A 133 17.26 -8.25 3.49
C SER A 133 15.81 -7.75 3.62
N MET A 134 15.03 -7.77 2.52
CA MET A 134 13.65 -7.29 2.52
C MET A 134 12.77 -7.97 3.58
N ILE A 135 12.81 -9.30 3.68
CA ILE A 135 12.03 -10.07 4.66
C ILE A 135 12.39 -9.65 6.09
N GLN A 136 13.70 -9.53 6.37
CA GLN A 136 14.18 -9.07 7.67
C GLN A 136 13.78 -7.62 7.94
N ALA A 137 13.80 -6.77 6.93
CA ALA A 137 13.41 -5.37 7.04
C ALA A 137 11.91 -5.18 7.31
N ILE A 138 11.04 -6.03 6.75
CA ILE A 138 9.63 -6.08 7.09
C ILE A 138 9.48 -6.50 8.56
N GLY A 139 10.09 -7.61 8.96
CA GLY A 139 10.00 -8.13 10.33
C GLY A 139 10.55 -7.17 11.39
N GLN A 140 11.58 -6.39 11.04
CA GLN A 140 12.16 -5.35 11.90
C GLN A 140 11.53 -3.97 11.65
N SER A 141 10.60 -3.82 10.75
CA SER A 141 10.02 -2.51 10.37
C SER A 141 11.08 -1.43 10.10
N CYS A 142 12.17 -1.77 9.38
CA CYS A 142 13.31 -0.91 9.18
C CYS A 142 13.03 0.28 8.25
N ASN A 143 12.96 1.48 8.77
CA ASN A 143 12.75 2.69 7.97
C ASN A 143 13.88 2.94 6.97
N ALA A 144 15.14 2.75 7.37
CA ALA A 144 16.28 2.97 6.49
C ALA A 144 16.25 2.07 5.25
N PHE A 145 15.88 0.80 5.41
CA PHE A 145 15.72 -0.12 4.29
C PHE A 145 14.68 0.42 3.31
N PHE A 146 13.47 0.73 3.78
CA PHE A 146 12.37 1.15 2.91
C PHE A 146 12.59 2.52 2.27
N CYS A 147 13.20 3.47 2.98
CA CYS A 147 13.58 4.75 2.38
C CYS A 147 14.58 4.55 1.23
N LYS A 148 15.65 3.81 1.50
CA LYS A 148 16.74 3.62 0.52
C LYS A 148 16.30 2.79 -0.66
N SER A 149 15.63 1.68 -0.42
CA SER A 149 15.18 0.78 -1.48
C SER A 149 14.13 1.44 -2.38
N PHE A 150 13.20 2.20 -1.80
CA PHE A 150 12.21 2.93 -2.58
C PHE A 150 12.85 4.06 -3.38
N GLN A 151 13.77 4.81 -2.79
CA GLN A 151 14.55 5.81 -3.53
C GLN A 151 15.28 5.18 -4.71
N ASP A 152 16.02 4.09 -4.50
CA ASP A 152 16.75 3.39 -5.56
C ASP A 152 15.81 2.90 -6.67
N THR A 153 14.60 2.48 -6.30
CA THR A 153 13.56 2.06 -7.26
C THR A 153 13.09 3.23 -8.13
N ILE A 154 12.69 4.34 -7.50
CA ILE A 154 12.17 5.51 -8.22
C ILE A 154 13.29 6.18 -9.08
N ASP A 155 14.52 6.15 -8.60
CA ASP A 155 15.66 6.71 -9.30
C ASP A 155 16.28 5.77 -10.36
N ASN A 156 15.74 4.56 -10.53
CA ASN A 156 16.24 3.59 -11.50
C ASN A 156 15.87 4.02 -12.94
N ARG A 157 16.83 4.60 -13.67
CA ARG A 157 16.66 5.07 -15.06
C ARG A 157 16.66 3.96 -16.10
N GLN A 158 16.97 2.72 -15.71
CA GLN A 158 16.80 1.55 -16.58
C GLN A 158 15.33 1.09 -16.61
N LEU A 159 14.60 1.25 -15.49
CA LEU A 159 13.18 0.92 -15.39
C LEU A 159 12.29 2.09 -15.80
N TYR A 160 12.64 3.30 -15.41
CA TYR A 160 11.80 4.48 -15.60
C TYR A 160 12.57 5.65 -16.19
N ALA A 161 12.10 6.17 -17.31
CA ALA A 161 12.75 7.28 -17.99
C ALA A 161 12.84 8.56 -17.12
N THR A 162 11.86 8.78 -16.21
CA THR A 162 11.81 9.95 -15.33
C THR A 162 11.26 9.56 -13.95
N PRO A 163 11.56 10.35 -12.88
CA PRO A 163 10.93 10.15 -11.56
C PRO A 163 9.40 10.22 -11.60
N SER A 164 8.85 11.11 -12.43
CA SER A 164 7.39 11.23 -12.60
C SER A 164 6.77 9.94 -13.14
N ARG A 165 7.41 9.27 -14.11
CA ARG A 165 6.94 7.98 -14.60
C ARG A 165 7.03 6.90 -13.53
N ALA A 166 8.10 6.90 -12.73
CA ALA A 166 8.28 5.95 -11.66
C ALA A 166 7.19 6.08 -10.58
N ILE A 167 6.92 7.32 -10.13
CA ILE A 167 5.91 7.56 -9.10
C ILE A 167 4.48 7.30 -9.60
N ASN A 168 4.19 7.61 -10.87
CA ASN A 168 2.90 7.28 -11.47
C ASN A 168 2.73 5.76 -11.55
N ARG A 169 3.75 5.01 -11.99
CA ARG A 169 3.71 3.55 -12.02
C ARG A 169 3.49 2.96 -10.62
N TRP A 170 4.14 3.54 -9.60
CA TRP A 170 3.90 3.18 -8.22
C TRP A 170 2.45 3.46 -7.79
N ALA A 171 1.92 4.64 -8.11
CA ALA A 171 0.53 4.98 -7.80
C ALA A 171 -0.46 4.02 -8.48
N ASP A 172 -0.26 3.71 -9.77
CA ASP A 172 -1.09 2.74 -10.51
C ASP A 172 -1.06 1.36 -9.86
N TYR A 173 0.10 0.93 -9.37
CA TYR A 173 0.23 -0.34 -8.65
C TYR A 173 -0.54 -0.33 -7.33
N MET A 174 -0.46 0.75 -6.55
CA MET A 174 -1.22 0.91 -5.31
C MET A 174 -2.73 0.94 -5.58
N HIS A 175 -3.17 1.66 -6.62
CA HIS A 175 -4.56 1.69 -7.06
C HIS A 175 -5.07 0.29 -7.46
N SER A 176 -4.24 -0.51 -8.10
CA SER A 176 -4.60 -1.90 -8.47
C SER A 176 -4.86 -2.81 -7.26
N MET A 177 -4.35 -2.43 -6.08
CA MET A 177 -4.62 -3.11 -4.81
C MET A 177 -5.81 -2.51 -4.04
N GLY A 178 -6.53 -1.55 -4.63
CA GLY A 178 -7.65 -0.88 -3.97
C GLY A 178 -7.25 0.30 -3.07
N LEU A 179 -5.97 0.69 -3.03
CA LEU A 179 -5.50 1.81 -2.22
C LEU A 179 -5.67 3.12 -2.99
N GLY A 180 -6.26 4.14 -2.36
CA GLY A 180 -6.44 5.46 -2.97
C GLY A 180 -7.52 5.55 -4.05
N VAL A 181 -8.40 4.57 -4.14
CA VAL A 181 -9.54 4.51 -5.07
C VAL A 181 -10.83 4.15 -4.33
N PRO A 182 -12.01 4.57 -4.83
CA PRO A 182 -13.27 4.12 -4.26
C PRO A 182 -13.40 2.61 -4.39
N LEU A 183 -13.82 1.95 -3.32
CA LEU A 183 -14.07 0.49 -3.30
C LEU A 183 -15.52 0.16 -3.61
N SER A 184 -16.38 1.18 -3.75
CA SER A 184 -17.81 1.05 -4.04
C SER A 184 -18.54 0.19 -3.00
N ILE A 185 -18.23 0.45 -1.72
CA ILE A 185 -18.98 -0.16 -0.61
C ILE A 185 -20.44 0.33 -0.65
N ASP A 186 -21.33 -0.43 -0.02
CA ASP A 186 -22.75 -0.13 0.06
C ASP A 186 -23.13 0.90 1.15
N LEU A 187 -22.16 1.71 1.57
CA LEU A 187 -22.34 2.78 2.55
C LEU A 187 -22.00 4.13 1.92
N GLU A 188 -22.72 5.17 2.33
CA GLU A 188 -22.49 6.53 1.89
C GLU A 188 -21.24 7.16 2.51
N ASN A 189 -20.67 8.16 1.81
CA ASN A 189 -19.54 8.95 2.26
C ASN A 189 -18.23 8.15 2.41
N GLU A 190 -18.00 7.15 1.54
CA GLU A 190 -16.72 6.49 1.44
C GLU A 190 -15.62 7.48 1.05
N ASP A 191 -14.54 7.57 1.83
CA ASP A 191 -13.31 8.27 1.48
C ASP A 191 -12.39 7.31 0.73
N ARG A 192 -12.00 7.68 -0.49
CA ARG A 192 -11.11 6.87 -1.32
C ARG A 192 -9.69 6.75 -0.78
N GLY A 193 -9.32 7.57 0.20
CA GLY A 193 -7.93 7.72 0.64
C GLY A 193 -7.08 8.51 -0.36
N LEU A 194 -5.77 8.54 -0.13
CA LEU A 194 -4.82 9.28 -0.96
C LEU A 194 -3.58 8.44 -1.26
N ILE A 195 -3.36 8.15 -2.53
CA ILE A 195 -2.07 7.70 -3.07
C ILE A 195 -1.56 8.82 -3.98
N PRO A 196 -0.46 9.52 -3.62
CA PRO A 196 0.03 10.63 -4.41
C PRO A 196 0.68 10.17 -5.71
N ASP A 197 0.32 10.80 -6.81
CA ASP A 197 1.00 10.70 -8.10
C ASP A 197 1.93 11.89 -8.36
N SER A 198 2.56 11.93 -9.53
CA SER A 198 3.46 13.03 -9.88
C SER A 198 2.74 14.37 -10.01
N ALA A 199 1.48 14.39 -10.45
CA ALA A 199 0.70 15.61 -10.58
C ALA A 199 0.34 16.16 -9.19
N TYR A 200 -0.09 15.29 -8.28
CA TYR A 200 -0.35 15.65 -6.89
C TYR A 200 0.91 16.25 -6.22
N LEU A 201 2.05 15.56 -6.35
CA LEU A 201 3.31 16.02 -5.76
C LEU A 201 3.77 17.36 -6.34
N GLN A 202 3.59 17.57 -7.66
CA GLN A 202 3.91 18.83 -8.34
C GLN A 202 3.03 19.98 -7.85
N ASN A 203 1.74 19.74 -7.65
CA ASN A 203 0.81 20.74 -7.14
C ASN A 203 1.11 21.12 -5.69
N LEU A 204 1.44 20.12 -4.86
CA LEU A 204 1.69 20.33 -3.44
C LEU A 204 3.03 21.04 -3.16
N HIS A 205 4.08 20.68 -3.89
CA HIS A 205 5.46 21.10 -3.61
C HIS A 205 6.09 21.96 -4.71
N ARG A 206 5.38 22.27 -5.78
CA ARG A 206 5.89 22.91 -7.01
C ARG A 206 7.12 22.21 -7.62
N LYS A 207 8.06 21.77 -6.77
CA LYS A 207 9.20 20.92 -7.10
C LYS A 207 9.31 19.85 -6.02
N TRP A 208 9.25 18.60 -6.41
CA TRP A 208 9.46 17.47 -5.52
C TRP A 208 10.74 16.69 -5.92
N ASN A 209 11.33 16.01 -4.99
CA ASN A 209 12.60 15.30 -5.17
C ASN A 209 12.62 14.01 -4.34
N GLY A 210 13.76 13.33 -4.34
CA GLY A 210 13.94 12.09 -3.58
C GLY A 210 13.61 12.17 -2.09
N THR A 211 13.72 13.35 -1.47
CA THR A 211 13.32 13.56 -0.08
C THR A 211 11.80 13.42 0.11
N THR A 212 11.03 14.00 -0.81
CA THR A 212 9.57 13.85 -0.81
C THR A 212 9.16 12.39 -0.99
N ILE A 213 9.84 11.69 -1.90
CA ILE A 213 9.60 10.27 -2.18
C ILE A 213 9.93 9.37 -0.98
N MET A 214 10.93 9.72 -0.18
CA MET A 214 11.29 8.91 1.01
C MET A 214 10.13 8.77 1.99
N TRP A 215 9.37 9.84 2.23
CA TRP A 215 8.22 9.82 3.12
C TRP A 215 7.12 8.93 2.56
N VAL A 216 6.84 9.06 1.27
CA VAL A 216 5.88 8.19 0.57
C VAL A 216 6.27 6.72 0.70
N GLY A 217 7.56 6.40 0.67
CA GLY A 217 8.06 5.03 0.80
C GLY A 217 7.82 4.37 2.16
N MET A 218 7.51 5.15 3.19
CA MET A 218 7.27 4.63 4.55
C MET A 218 5.79 4.46 4.92
N GLY A 219 4.88 5.06 4.16
CA GLY A 219 3.45 5.14 4.45
C GLY A 219 3.02 6.40 5.18
#